data_a89bffb8f4f01964ef48612bd7a036ac
#
_entry.id   a89bffb8f4f01964ef48612bd7a036ac
#
_cell.length_a   1.000
_cell.length_b   1.000
_cell.length_c   1.000
_cell.angle_alpha   90.00
_cell.angle_beta   90.00
_cell.angle_gamma   90.00
#
_symmetry.space_group_name_H-M   'P 1'
#
loop_
_entity.id
_entity.type
_entity.pdbx_description
1 polymer ?
#
loop_
_entity_poly.entity_id
_entity_poly.type
_entity_poly.pdbx_seq_one_letter_code
_entity_poly.pdbx_strand_id
1 'polypeptide(L)'
;LADGLGAQFESKLQRMIVVSMGTGTSLVLCDGNEIRHIGGIGIGGGTLSGLSRLLLQTDNINEIIALANKGDISRINLQIKDISTSPLPGLPMDATASLFANAQANASREDIALGLIGLVLQSIGSATILSSLNSDIRDFVLIGNLSLLPQCELLFPVMEKIYDVRFIIPKNSEYCTAIGAALQADNIETV
;
A
#
# COMPACT_ATOMS: atom_id res chain seq x y z
N LEU A 1 -1.71 -18.88 2.62
CA LEU A 1 -0.76 -19.73 1.86
C LEU A 1 -0.72 -19.29 0.39
N ALA A 2 -1.87 -19.23 -0.31
CA ALA A 2 -1.93 -18.85 -1.73
C ALA A 2 -1.23 -17.49 -2.02
N ASP A 3 -1.49 -16.45 -1.23
CA ASP A 3 -0.84 -15.15 -1.40
C ASP A 3 0.69 -15.26 -1.38
N GLY A 4 1.23 -16.04 -0.42
CA GLY A 4 2.67 -16.27 -0.30
C GLY A 4 3.26 -17.01 -1.50
N LEU A 5 2.64 -18.13 -1.88
CA LEU A 5 3.10 -18.93 -3.03
C LEU A 5 3.08 -18.14 -4.33
N GLY A 6 1.98 -17.41 -4.59
CA GLY A 6 1.86 -16.59 -5.79
C GLY A 6 2.86 -15.44 -5.81
N ALA A 7 3.06 -14.78 -4.67
CA ALA A 7 4.05 -13.70 -4.56
C ALA A 7 5.49 -14.22 -4.72
N GLN A 8 5.83 -15.39 -4.16
CA GLN A 8 7.15 -16.04 -4.39
C GLN A 8 7.34 -16.39 -5.86
N PHE A 9 6.29 -16.94 -6.51
CA PHE A 9 6.36 -17.28 -7.93
C PHE A 9 6.58 -16.07 -8.82
N GLU A 10 5.86 -14.98 -8.60
CA GLU A 10 5.94 -13.78 -9.44
C GLU A 10 7.17 -12.92 -9.15
N SER A 11 7.52 -12.72 -7.87
CA SER A 11 8.66 -11.88 -7.47
C SER A 11 10.01 -12.58 -7.54
N LYS A 12 10.03 -13.93 -7.55
CA LYS A 12 11.22 -14.78 -7.40
C LYS A 12 11.97 -14.62 -6.07
N LEU A 13 11.36 -13.96 -5.10
CA LEU A 13 11.89 -13.83 -3.76
C LEU A 13 11.42 -14.99 -2.89
N GLN A 14 12.30 -15.48 -2.01
CA GLN A 14 11.98 -16.53 -1.04
C GLN A 14 11.73 -15.96 0.36
N ARG A 15 12.23 -14.75 0.63
CA ARG A 15 12.14 -14.10 1.94
C ARG A 15 11.60 -12.69 1.80
N MET A 16 10.39 -12.46 2.34
CA MET A 16 9.65 -11.20 2.17
C MET A 16 8.43 -11.14 3.08
N ILE A 17 7.84 -9.96 3.20
CA ILE A 17 6.45 -9.81 3.64
C ILE A 17 5.58 -9.52 2.41
N VAL A 18 4.58 -10.37 2.19
CA VAL A 18 3.57 -10.14 1.16
C VAL A 18 2.47 -9.27 1.74
N VAL A 19 2.13 -8.21 1.02
CA VAL A 19 1.10 -7.23 1.36
C VAL A 19 -0.06 -7.44 0.41
N SER A 20 -1.05 -8.19 0.83
CA SER A 20 -2.24 -8.51 0.02
C SER A 20 -3.29 -7.42 0.18
N MET A 21 -3.34 -6.51 -0.80
CA MET A 21 -4.15 -5.29 -0.79
C MET A 21 -5.49 -5.52 -1.50
N GLY A 22 -6.43 -6.13 -0.78
CA GLY A 22 -7.82 -6.38 -1.23
C GLY A 22 -8.81 -5.37 -0.66
N THR A 23 -9.98 -5.83 -0.20
CA THR A 23 -10.98 -5.02 0.51
C THR A 23 -10.39 -4.38 1.78
N GLY A 24 -9.71 -5.16 2.59
CA GLY A 24 -8.73 -4.76 3.60
C GLY A 24 -7.35 -5.20 3.17
N THR A 25 -6.36 -5.17 4.07
CA THR A 25 -5.00 -5.58 3.78
C THR A 25 -4.55 -6.67 4.74
N SER A 26 -4.00 -7.75 4.19
CA SER A 26 -3.42 -8.89 4.91
C SER A 26 -1.90 -8.89 4.74
N LEU A 27 -1.18 -9.24 5.80
CA LEU A 27 0.27 -9.35 5.83
C LEU A 27 0.67 -10.81 6.02
N VAL A 28 1.48 -11.33 5.09
CA VAL A 28 1.94 -12.72 5.08
C VAL A 28 3.46 -12.76 5.05
N LEU A 29 4.05 -13.35 6.06
CA LEU A 29 5.48 -13.62 6.10
C LEU A 29 5.80 -14.83 5.21
N CYS A 30 6.79 -14.66 4.35
CA CYS A 30 7.43 -15.75 3.61
C CYS A 30 8.91 -15.81 4.02
N ASP A 31 9.37 -16.99 4.47
CA ASP A 31 10.77 -17.27 4.74
C ASP A 31 11.10 -18.69 4.24
N GLY A 32 11.51 -18.80 2.99
CA GLY A 32 11.64 -20.07 2.29
C GLY A 32 10.29 -20.76 2.17
N ASN A 33 10.18 -21.97 2.76
CA ASN A 33 8.97 -22.78 2.76
C ASN A 33 7.97 -22.39 3.86
N GLU A 34 8.37 -21.54 4.82
CA GLU A 34 7.47 -21.04 5.84
C GLU A 34 6.64 -19.89 5.26
N ILE A 35 5.33 -20.10 5.17
CA ILE A 35 4.37 -19.08 4.77
C ILE A 35 3.35 -18.93 5.87
N ARG A 36 3.33 -17.76 6.53
CA ARG A 36 2.53 -17.52 7.71
C ARG A 36 1.83 -16.18 7.67
N HIS A 37 0.53 -16.17 7.91
CA HIS A 37 -0.19 -14.91 8.16
C HIS A 37 0.29 -14.26 9.46
N ILE A 38 0.71 -13.00 9.41
CA ILE A 38 1.27 -12.28 10.55
C ILE A 38 0.38 -11.16 11.05
N GLY A 39 -0.65 -10.81 10.32
CA GLY A 39 -1.60 -9.76 10.69
C GLY A 39 -2.27 -9.12 9.50
N GLY A 40 -2.92 -8.01 9.75
CA GLY A 40 -3.59 -7.21 8.72
C GLY A 40 -4.22 -5.97 9.33
N ILE A 41 -4.77 -5.14 8.46
CA ILE A 41 -5.51 -3.94 8.84
C ILE A 41 -6.82 -3.84 8.08
N GLY A 42 -7.82 -3.22 8.68
CA GLY A 42 -9.12 -2.98 8.04
C GLY A 42 -9.10 -1.89 6.96
N ILE A 43 -7.91 -1.47 6.52
CA ILE A 43 -7.73 -0.43 5.49
C ILE A 43 -7.32 -1.09 4.18
N GLY A 44 -8.02 -0.75 3.10
CA GLY A 44 -7.79 -1.30 1.78
C GLY A 44 -8.74 -0.71 0.75
N GLY A 45 -9.01 -1.45 -0.31
CA GLY A 45 -9.90 -1.04 -1.39
C GLY A 45 -11.33 -0.75 -0.93
N GLY A 46 -11.81 -1.49 0.08
CA GLY A 46 -13.11 -1.22 0.69
C GLY A 46 -13.16 0.14 1.38
N THR A 47 -12.08 0.52 2.08
CA THR A 47 -11.96 1.84 2.70
C THR A 47 -11.93 2.94 1.65
N LEU A 48 -11.11 2.79 0.61
CA LEU A 48 -11.03 3.75 -0.50
C LEU A 48 -12.41 3.94 -1.15
N SER A 49 -13.07 2.85 -1.54
CA SER A 49 -14.38 2.90 -2.17
C SER A 49 -15.46 3.53 -1.25
N GLY A 50 -15.49 3.13 0.03
CA GLY A 50 -16.45 3.65 1.00
C GLY A 50 -16.30 5.15 1.24
N LEU A 51 -15.08 5.61 1.49
CA LEU A 51 -14.80 7.04 1.71
C LEU A 51 -14.99 7.86 0.43
N SER A 52 -14.64 7.33 -0.73
CA SER A 52 -14.87 8.00 -2.01
C SER A 52 -16.37 8.15 -2.29
N ARG A 53 -17.19 7.15 -1.99
CA ARG A 53 -18.64 7.26 -2.12
C ARG A 53 -19.21 8.34 -1.21
N LEU A 54 -18.72 8.46 0.01
CA LEU A 54 -19.19 9.48 0.97
C LEU A 54 -18.73 10.89 0.61
N LEU A 55 -17.47 11.06 0.24
CA LEU A 55 -16.85 12.38 0.09
C LEU A 55 -16.82 12.88 -1.36
N LEU A 56 -16.72 11.97 -2.33
CA LEU A 56 -16.65 12.29 -3.76
C LEU A 56 -17.93 11.95 -4.53
N GLN A 57 -18.87 11.24 -3.88
CA GLN A 57 -20.12 10.74 -4.49
C GLN A 57 -19.87 9.80 -5.69
N THR A 58 -18.75 9.10 -5.68
CA THR A 58 -18.37 8.10 -6.68
C THR A 58 -17.54 6.99 -6.03
N ASP A 59 -17.62 5.77 -6.56
CA ASP A 59 -16.75 4.65 -6.25
C ASP A 59 -16.07 4.07 -7.50
N ASN A 60 -16.21 4.80 -8.62
CA ASN A 60 -15.52 4.46 -9.86
C ASN A 60 -14.03 4.76 -9.71
N ILE A 61 -13.21 3.70 -9.66
CA ILE A 61 -11.76 3.83 -9.43
C ILE A 61 -11.07 4.68 -10.50
N ASN A 62 -11.49 4.61 -11.76
CA ASN A 62 -10.89 5.40 -12.83
C ASN A 62 -11.19 6.90 -12.66
N GLU A 63 -12.39 7.26 -12.19
CA GLU A 63 -12.73 8.63 -11.87
C GLU A 63 -11.92 9.14 -10.68
N ILE A 64 -11.78 8.32 -9.62
CA ILE A 64 -10.99 8.66 -8.43
C ILE A 64 -9.53 8.91 -8.81
N ILE A 65 -8.93 8.04 -9.63
CA ILE A 65 -7.56 8.22 -10.14
C ILE A 65 -7.44 9.51 -10.97
N ALA A 66 -8.40 9.75 -11.86
CA ALA A 66 -8.38 10.94 -12.72
C ALA A 66 -8.49 12.25 -11.91
N LEU A 67 -9.27 12.26 -10.83
CA LEU A 67 -9.33 13.36 -9.87
C LEU A 67 -7.99 13.49 -9.12
N ALA A 68 -7.51 12.41 -8.52
CA ALA A 68 -6.29 12.41 -7.71
C ALA A 68 -5.05 12.90 -8.48
N ASN A 69 -4.97 12.62 -9.79
CA ASN A 69 -3.88 13.09 -10.63
C ASN A 69 -3.81 14.62 -10.81
N LYS A 70 -4.87 15.33 -10.40
CA LYS A 70 -4.94 16.80 -10.45
C LYS A 70 -4.89 17.45 -9.07
N GLY A 71 -4.89 16.64 -8.00
CA GLY A 71 -4.93 17.09 -6.62
C GLY A 71 -3.60 17.60 -6.10
N ASP A 72 -3.67 18.40 -5.07
CA ASP A 72 -2.52 18.90 -4.29
C ASP A 72 -2.62 18.35 -2.86
N ILE A 73 -1.71 17.43 -2.53
CA ILE A 73 -1.72 16.76 -1.22
C ILE A 73 -1.44 17.72 -0.05
N SER A 74 -0.74 18.84 -0.30
CA SER A 74 -0.44 19.84 0.74
C SER A 74 -1.68 20.55 1.27
N ARG A 75 -2.79 20.51 0.52
CA ARG A 75 -4.09 21.06 0.92
C ARG A 75 -4.89 20.13 1.81
N ILE A 76 -4.48 18.87 1.88
CA ILE A 76 -5.16 17.82 2.64
C ILE A 76 -4.29 17.36 3.82
N ASN A 77 -3.03 17.02 3.56
CA ASN A 77 -2.14 16.52 4.59
C ASN A 77 -1.31 17.64 5.21
N LEU A 78 -1.14 17.56 6.52
CA LEU A 78 -0.11 18.32 7.21
C LEU A 78 1.25 17.70 6.88
N GLN A 79 2.19 18.50 6.39
CA GLN A 79 3.52 18.07 6.00
C GLN A 79 4.57 18.50 7.02
N ILE A 80 5.77 17.92 6.96
CA ILE A 80 6.88 18.28 7.88
C ILE A 80 7.22 19.75 7.78
N LYS A 81 7.23 20.35 6.59
CA LYS A 81 7.49 21.78 6.38
C LYS A 81 6.51 22.72 7.10
N ASP A 82 5.31 22.23 7.43
CA ASP A 82 4.27 23.02 8.09
C ASP A 82 4.49 23.10 9.61
N ILE A 83 5.29 22.17 10.15
CA ILE A 83 5.55 22.05 11.60
C ILE A 83 7.03 22.21 11.98
N SER A 84 7.93 22.23 10.99
CA SER A 84 9.36 22.41 11.22
C SER A 84 9.94 23.42 10.24
N THR A 85 10.71 24.37 10.76
CA THR A 85 11.44 25.36 9.95
C THR A 85 12.82 24.84 9.50
N SER A 86 13.30 23.77 10.09
CA SER A 86 14.60 23.19 9.82
C SER A 86 14.45 21.75 9.25
N PRO A 87 15.28 21.37 8.27
CA PRO A 87 15.29 20.02 7.77
C PRO A 87 15.55 18.99 8.88
N LEU A 88 14.79 17.92 8.90
CA LEU A 88 15.00 16.79 9.81
C LEU A 88 15.85 15.73 9.10
N PRO A 89 16.91 15.20 9.73
CA PRO A 89 17.75 14.16 9.10
C PRO A 89 16.93 12.95 8.65
N GLY A 90 17.09 12.58 7.39
CA GLY A 90 16.42 11.40 6.80
C GLY A 90 14.93 11.59 6.49
N LEU A 91 14.34 12.76 6.75
CA LEU A 91 12.92 13.00 6.53
C LEU A 91 12.70 14.15 5.54
N PRO A 92 12.09 13.92 4.36
CA PRO A 92 11.77 14.97 3.42
C PRO A 92 10.81 16.02 4.02
N MET A 93 11.00 17.30 3.67
CA MET A 93 10.16 18.38 4.19
C MET A 93 8.70 18.30 3.69
N ASP A 94 8.47 17.64 2.57
CA ASP A 94 7.15 17.37 1.98
C ASP A 94 6.54 16.02 2.44
N ALA A 95 7.24 15.28 3.29
CA ALA A 95 6.68 14.07 3.88
C ALA A 95 5.44 14.40 4.73
N THR A 96 4.47 13.49 4.72
CA THR A 96 3.25 13.62 5.52
C THR A 96 3.56 13.48 7.01
N ALA A 97 3.25 14.50 7.79
CA ALA A 97 3.27 14.47 9.24
C ALA A 97 1.93 13.94 9.80
N SER A 98 0.81 14.36 9.19
CA SER A 98 -0.52 13.89 9.59
C SER A 98 -1.47 13.88 8.41
N LEU A 99 -2.09 12.73 8.18
CA LEU A 99 -3.07 12.52 7.11
C LEU A 99 -4.33 13.35 7.41
N PHE A 100 -4.83 14.07 6.41
CA PHE A 100 -6.02 14.92 6.46
C PHE A 100 -5.99 16.06 7.48
N ALA A 101 -4.89 16.30 8.20
CA ALA A 101 -4.86 17.31 9.26
C ALA A 101 -4.88 18.76 8.73
N ASN A 102 -4.64 18.97 7.44
CA ASN A 102 -4.71 20.28 6.79
C ASN A 102 -5.98 20.45 5.93
N ALA A 103 -6.86 19.46 5.91
CA ALA A 103 -8.06 19.49 5.08
C ALA A 103 -9.02 20.60 5.51
N GLN A 104 -9.42 21.43 4.55
CA GLN A 104 -10.39 22.50 4.73
C GLN A 104 -11.78 22.07 4.25
N ALA A 105 -12.83 22.69 4.79
CA ALA A 105 -14.22 22.36 4.42
C ALA A 105 -14.52 22.62 2.91
N ASN A 106 -13.74 23.45 2.25
CA ASN A 106 -13.83 23.78 0.83
C ASN A 106 -12.74 23.11 -0.02
N ALA A 107 -12.13 22.03 0.48
CA ALA A 107 -11.16 21.26 -0.30
C ALA A 107 -11.79 20.78 -1.61
N SER A 108 -11.01 20.82 -2.70
CA SER A 108 -11.48 20.36 -4.00
C SER A 108 -11.69 18.85 -4.03
N ARG A 109 -12.51 18.35 -4.94
CA ARG A 109 -12.69 16.90 -5.16
C ARG A 109 -11.37 16.22 -5.54
N GLU A 110 -10.53 16.92 -6.28
CA GLU A 110 -9.22 16.51 -6.72
C GLU A 110 -8.28 16.29 -5.52
N ASP A 111 -8.22 17.27 -4.63
CA ASP A 111 -7.39 17.20 -3.42
C ASP A 111 -7.85 16.08 -2.49
N ILE A 112 -9.18 15.97 -2.29
CA ILE A 112 -9.78 14.90 -1.48
C ILE A 112 -9.48 13.52 -2.08
N ALA A 113 -9.60 13.34 -3.39
CA ALA A 113 -9.30 12.06 -4.04
C ALA A 113 -7.84 11.64 -3.84
N LEU A 114 -6.89 12.56 -4.01
CA LEU A 114 -5.47 12.31 -3.75
C LEU A 114 -5.23 12.00 -2.27
N GLY A 115 -5.87 12.75 -1.37
CA GLY A 115 -5.81 12.51 0.07
C GLY A 115 -6.31 11.12 0.47
N LEU A 116 -7.43 10.65 -0.11
CA LEU A 116 -7.99 9.32 0.17
C LEU A 116 -7.07 8.19 -0.30
N ILE A 117 -6.52 8.28 -1.52
CA ILE A 117 -5.54 7.30 -1.99
C ILE A 117 -4.30 7.34 -1.09
N GLY A 118 -3.80 8.54 -0.76
CA GLY A 118 -2.67 8.71 0.15
C GLY A 118 -2.93 8.12 1.54
N LEU A 119 -4.12 8.33 2.10
CA LEU A 119 -4.54 7.75 3.38
C LEU A 119 -4.43 6.23 3.36
N VAL A 120 -5.00 5.60 2.35
CA VAL A 120 -5.02 4.13 2.24
C VAL A 120 -3.61 3.58 2.04
N LEU A 121 -2.87 4.09 1.05
CA LEU A 121 -1.54 3.56 0.72
C LEU A 121 -0.51 3.81 1.83
N GLN A 122 -0.49 5.02 2.44
CA GLN A 122 0.45 5.32 3.53
C GLN A 122 0.13 4.50 4.79
N SER A 123 -1.15 4.27 5.11
CA SER A 123 -1.53 3.42 6.23
C SER A 123 -1.08 1.97 6.01
N ILE A 124 -1.25 1.44 4.79
CA ILE A 124 -0.78 0.10 4.42
C ILE A 124 0.76 0.04 4.53
N GLY A 125 1.47 0.99 3.93
CA GLY A 125 2.93 1.04 3.99
C GLY A 125 3.47 1.11 5.41
N SER A 126 2.89 1.99 6.24
CA SER A 126 3.28 2.12 7.65
C SER A 126 3.03 0.83 8.45
N ALA A 127 1.86 0.20 8.28
CA ALA A 127 1.55 -1.06 8.94
C ALA A 127 2.53 -2.18 8.51
N THR A 128 2.89 -2.22 7.22
CA THR A 128 3.85 -3.18 6.69
C THR A 128 5.24 -2.98 7.31
N ILE A 129 5.74 -1.74 7.34
CA ILE A 129 7.03 -1.40 7.95
C ILE A 129 7.03 -1.79 9.43
N LEU A 130 5.99 -1.41 10.18
CA LEU A 130 5.87 -1.74 11.60
C LEU A 130 5.85 -3.25 11.84
N SER A 131 5.24 -4.03 10.94
CA SER A 131 5.20 -5.50 11.05
C SER A 131 6.58 -6.15 10.90
N SER A 132 7.53 -5.47 10.26
CA SER A 132 8.89 -5.98 10.00
C SER A 132 9.92 -5.58 11.05
N LEU A 133 9.59 -4.72 12.04
CA LEU A 133 10.56 -4.15 12.98
C LEU A 133 11.31 -5.20 13.80
N ASN A 134 10.70 -6.34 14.07
CA ASN A 134 11.33 -7.44 14.83
C ASN A 134 11.97 -8.49 13.92
N SER A 135 12.17 -8.18 12.64
CA SER A 135 12.83 -9.03 11.65
C SER A 135 13.85 -8.22 10.86
N ASP A 136 14.69 -8.92 10.12
CA ASP A 136 15.65 -8.34 9.16
C ASP A 136 15.08 -8.32 7.73
N ILE A 137 13.77 -8.58 7.56
CA ILE A 137 13.09 -8.51 6.27
C ILE A 137 12.90 -7.05 5.88
N ARG A 138 13.32 -6.73 4.65
CA ARG A 138 13.23 -5.39 4.07
C ARG A 138 12.51 -5.38 2.72
N ASP A 139 12.13 -6.55 2.21
CA ASP A 139 11.42 -6.72 0.95
C ASP A 139 9.93 -6.93 1.20
N PHE A 140 9.12 -6.04 0.64
CA PHE A 140 7.66 -6.07 0.73
C PHE A 140 7.07 -6.23 -0.66
N VAL A 141 6.37 -7.34 -0.90
CA VAL A 141 5.76 -7.64 -2.19
C VAL A 141 4.28 -7.26 -2.13
N LEU A 142 3.91 -6.26 -2.91
CA LEU A 142 2.55 -5.72 -2.98
C LEU A 142 1.73 -6.49 -4.00
N ILE A 143 0.63 -7.09 -3.57
CA ILE A 143 -0.29 -7.84 -4.45
C ILE A 143 -1.73 -7.37 -4.27
N GLY A 144 -2.60 -7.76 -5.20
CA GLY A 144 -4.01 -7.39 -5.20
C GLY A 144 -4.29 -6.11 -5.99
N ASN A 145 -5.57 -5.80 -6.20
CA ASN A 145 -6.00 -4.75 -7.13
C ASN A 145 -5.49 -3.34 -6.79
N LEU A 146 -5.28 -3.01 -5.50
CA LEU A 146 -4.76 -1.69 -5.13
C LEU A 146 -3.30 -1.49 -5.55
N SER A 147 -2.52 -2.56 -5.78
CA SER A 147 -1.15 -2.43 -6.27
C SER A 147 -1.07 -1.84 -7.69
N LEU A 148 -2.19 -1.85 -8.43
CA LEU A 148 -2.31 -1.28 -9.77
C LEU A 148 -2.55 0.24 -9.78
N LEU A 149 -2.73 0.87 -8.62
CA LEU A 149 -2.90 2.32 -8.54
C LEU A 149 -1.61 3.03 -8.96
N PRO A 150 -1.66 3.97 -9.93
CA PRO A 150 -0.46 4.72 -10.34
C PRO A 150 0.24 5.44 -9.18
N GLN A 151 -0.51 5.82 -8.16
CA GLN A 151 0.01 6.49 -6.97
C GLN A 151 0.94 5.59 -6.12
N CYS A 152 0.90 4.27 -6.31
CA CYS A 152 1.86 3.36 -5.70
C CYS A 152 3.30 3.68 -6.14
N GLU A 153 3.50 3.97 -7.44
CA GLU A 153 4.80 4.33 -8.01
C GLU A 153 5.33 5.69 -7.53
N LEU A 154 4.46 6.54 -7.00
CA LEU A 154 4.84 7.84 -6.46
C LEU A 154 5.12 7.79 -4.95
N LEU A 155 4.32 7.02 -4.21
CA LEU A 155 4.31 7.04 -2.75
C LEU A 155 5.32 6.05 -2.14
N PHE A 156 5.35 4.80 -2.61
CA PHE A 156 6.22 3.80 -2.00
C PHE A 156 7.71 4.11 -2.13
N PRO A 157 8.25 4.67 -3.24
CA PRO A 157 9.66 5.08 -3.31
C PRO A 157 10.07 6.14 -2.28
N VAL A 158 9.13 6.98 -1.83
CA VAL A 158 9.39 7.94 -0.74
C VAL A 158 9.55 7.19 0.59
N MET A 159 8.66 6.23 0.86
CA MET A 159 8.75 5.39 2.07
C MET A 159 9.99 4.50 2.07
N GLU A 160 10.40 3.97 0.91
CA GLU A 160 11.63 3.18 0.77
C GLU A 160 12.86 3.94 1.25
N LYS A 161 12.98 5.21 0.83
CA LYS A 161 14.11 6.08 1.23
C LYS A 161 14.11 6.42 2.71
N ILE A 162 12.93 6.62 3.31
CA ILE A 162 12.80 6.99 4.72
C ILE A 162 13.13 5.80 5.64
N TYR A 163 12.73 4.58 5.24
CA TYR A 163 12.76 3.42 6.12
C TYR A 163 13.79 2.35 5.73
N ASP A 164 14.54 2.57 4.65
CA ASP A 164 15.52 1.62 4.10
C ASP A 164 14.89 0.24 3.83
N VAL A 165 13.83 0.23 3.06
CA VAL A 165 13.06 -0.94 2.67
C VAL A 165 12.80 -0.94 1.17
N ARG A 166 12.24 -2.03 0.59
CA ARG A 166 11.83 -2.11 -0.81
C ARG A 166 10.39 -2.56 -0.92
N PHE A 167 9.60 -1.83 -1.70
CA PHE A 167 8.24 -2.20 -2.10
C PHE A 167 8.25 -2.66 -3.56
N ILE A 168 7.91 -3.91 -3.79
CA ILE A 168 8.00 -4.57 -5.08
C ILE A 168 6.60 -4.91 -5.57
N ILE A 169 6.24 -4.42 -6.75
CA ILE A 169 4.97 -4.75 -7.40
C ILE A 169 5.28 -5.72 -8.55
N PRO A 170 4.94 -7.01 -8.44
CA PRO A 170 5.14 -7.97 -9.51
C PRO A 170 4.26 -7.65 -10.73
N LYS A 171 4.66 -8.13 -11.90
CA LYS A 171 3.93 -7.87 -13.16
C LYS A 171 2.45 -8.29 -13.11
N ASN A 172 2.16 -9.42 -12.47
CA ASN A 172 0.81 -9.98 -12.34
C ASN A 172 0.31 -9.87 -10.90
N SER A 173 0.56 -8.74 -10.25
CA SER A 173 0.29 -8.54 -8.82
C SER A 173 -1.16 -8.80 -8.43
N GLU A 174 -2.12 -8.46 -9.29
CA GLU A 174 -3.55 -8.68 -9.08
C GLU A 174 -3.97 -10.15 -9.15
N TYR A 175 -3.17 -11.00 -9.82
CA TYR A 175 -3.43 -12.43 -9.98
C TYR A 175 -2.63 -13.31 -9.02
N CYS A 176 -1.73 -12.77 -8.21
CA CYS A 176 -0.84 -13.56 -7.34
C CYS A 176 -1.59 -14.57 -6.47
N THR A 177 -2.72 -14.20 -5.87
CA THR A 177 -3.53 -15.12 -5.05
C THR A 177 -4.08 -16.29 -5.87
N ALA A 178 -4.55 -16.02 -7.10
CA ALA A 178 -5.06 -17.06 -7.99
C ALA A 178 -3.94 -17.99 -8.48
N ILE A 179 -2.78 -17.42 -8.83
CA ILE A 179 -1.58 -18.17 -9.21
C ILE A 179 -1.14 -19.08 -8.06
N GLY A 180 -1.07 -18.55 -6.84
CA GLY A 180 -0.68 -19.33 -5.68
C GLY A 180 -1.67 -20.42 -5.32
N ALA A 181 -2.97 -20.21 -5.54
CA ALA A 181 -3.99 -21.24 -5.37
C ALA A 181 -3.83 -22.38 -6.38
N ALA A 182 -3.52 -22.07 -7.65
CA ALA A 182 -3.23 -23.07 -8.67
C ALA A 182 -1.98 -23.89 -8.33
N LEU A 183 -0.88 -23.24 -7.93
CA LEU A 183 0.36 -23.91 -7.50
C LEU A 183 0.15 -24.82 -6.29
N GLN A 184 -0.77 -24.48 -5.40
CA GLN A 184 -1.12 -25.33 -4.26
C GLN A 184 -1.89 -26.59 -4.69
N ALA A 185 -2.80 -26.46 -5.68
CA ALA A 185 -3.56 -27.59 -6.20
C ALA A 185 -2.65 -28.62 -6.87
N ASP A 186 -1.69 -28.19 -7.68
CA ASP A 186 -0.72 -29.07 -8.36
C ASP A 186 0.13 -29.88 -7.35
N ASN A 187 0.44 -29.31 -6.18
CA ASN A 187 1.18 -30.01 -5.12
C ASN A 187 0.34 -31.06 -4.38
N ILE A 188 -0.99 -31.00 -4.42
CA ILE A 188 -1.88 -31.96 -3.78
C ILE A 188 -2.07 -33.22 -4.65
N GLU A 189 -2.03 -33.08 -5.98
CA GLU A 189 -2.19 -34.22 -6.91
C GLU A 189 -0.93 -35.10 -7.01
N THR A 190 0.18 -34.68 -6.41
CA THR A 190 1.48 -35.41 -6.47
C THR A 190 1.76 -36.24 -5.20
N VAL A 191 0.86 -36.31 -4.25
CA VAL A 191 0.94 -37.14 -3.03
C VAL A 191 -0.08 -38.27 -3.08
#